data_4741f2ccc5ab9f738feee5cb997d704c
#
_entry.id   4741f2ccc5ab9f738feee5cb997d704c
#
_cell.length_a   1.000
_cell.length_b   1.000
_cell.length_c   1.000
_cell.angle_alpha   90.00
_cell.angle_beta   90.00
_cell.angle_gamma   90.00
#
_symmetry.space_group_name_H-M   'P 1'
#
loop_
_entity.id
_entity.type
_entity.pdbx_description
1 polymer ?
#
loop_
_entity_poly.entity_id
_entity_poly.type
_entity_poly.pdbx_seq_one_letter_code
_entity_poly.pdbx_strand_id
1 'polypeptide(L)'
;MYSPQVLDHFEHPRNSGDLADADARVRVENPACGDILELSARVEGGRILEVRFRAIGCVPAMACGSLITEMVKGKTVAEARAIRKDAIVQKIGGLPQASGHAAQLAVDALRALLEKTALNV
;
A
#
# COMPACT_ATOMS: atom_id res chain seq x y z
N MET A 1 -19.01 -10.42 0.98
CA MET A 1 -18.10 -11.23 1.84
C MET A 1 -16.68 -11.03 1.40
N TYR A 2 -15.75 -11.01 2.34
CA TYR A 2 -14.34 -10.80 2.04
C TYR A 2 -13.64 -12.11 1.80
N SER A 3 -12.61 -12.10 0.94
CA SER A 3 -11.78 -13.27 0.68
C SER A 3 -11.00 -13.69 1.92
N PRO A 4 -10.52 -14.95 1.98
CA PRO A 4 -9.60 -15.37 3.05
C PRO A 4 -8.35 -14.51 3.12
N GLN A 5 -7.84 -14.03 1.98
CA GLN A 5 -6.67 -13.16 1.92
C GLN A 5 -6.94 -11.79 2.54
N VAL A 6 -8.12 -11.20 2.30
CA VAL A 6 -8.52 -9.94 2.94
C VAL A 6 -8.53 -10.11 4.45
N LEU A 7 -9.18 -11.18 4.93
CA LEU A 7 -9.27 -11.44 6.37
C LEU A 7 -7.91 -11.69 7.00
N ASP A 8 -7.04 -12.43 6.31
CA ASP A 8 -5.69 -12.70 6.79
C ASP A 8 -4.87 -11.41 6.95
N HIS A 9 -4.87 -10.56 5.92
CA HIS A 9 -4.15 -9.29 5.97
C HIS A 9 -4.75 -8.33 7.00
N PHE A 10 -6.05 -8.39 7.21
CA PHE A 10 -6.70 -7.56 8.22
C PHE A 10 -6.37 -8.04 9.64
N GLU A 11 -6.43 -9.34 9.89
CA GLU A 11 -6.17 -9.93 11.21
C GLU A 11 -4.68 -9.98 11.54
N HIS A 12 -3.84 -10.15 10.53
CA HIS A 12 -2.38 -10.30 10.67
C HIS A 12 -1.66 -9.34 9.71
N PRO A 13 -1.79 -8.01 9.92
CA PRO A 13 -1.19 -7.05 9.00
C PRO A 13 0.32 -7.17 8.97
N ARG A 14 0.88 -7.06 7.76
CA ARG A 14 2.32 -7.10 7.52
C ARG A 14 2.84 -5.67 7.45
N ASN A 15 4.02 -5.45 8.05
CA ASN A 15 4.72 -4.16 7.93
C ASN A 15 3.87 -2.97 8.40
N SER A 16 3.10 -3.15 9.49
CA SER A 16 2.30 -2.06 10.04
C SER A 16 3.17 -1.12 10.88
N GLY A 17 2.80 0.15 10.93
CA GLY A 17 3.48 1.17 11.71
C GLY A 17 4.09 2.27 10.85
N ASP A 18 5.09 2.95 11.41
CA ASP A 18 5.82 4.00 10.72
C ASP A 18 7.32 3.74 10.84
N LEU A 19 8.09 4.17 9.84
CA LEU A 19 9.55 4.11 9.88
C LEU A 19 10.09 5.44 10.38
N ALA A 20 10.81 5.41 11.52
CA ALA A 20 11.39 6.61 12.10
C ALA A 20 12.42 7.28 11.17
N ASP A 21 13.14 6.46 10.39
CA ASP A 21 14.19 6.90 9.48
C ASP A 21 13.78 6.81 8.01
N ALA A 22 12.48 6.98 7.72
CA ALA A 22 11.98 6.90 6.35
C ALA A 22 12.57 7.99 5.46
N ASP A 23 12.90 7.61 4.23
CA ASP A 23 13.32 8.54 3.18
C ASP A 23 12.11 9.25 2.57
N ALA A 24 10.95 8.63 2.62
CA ALA A 24 9.71 9.20 2.08
C ALA A 24 8.52 8.74 2.92
N ARG A 25 7.57 9.64 3.10
CA ARG A 25 6.27 9.38 3.73
C ARG A 25 5.19 10.03 2.91
N VAL A 26 4.07 9.34 2.78
CA VAL A 26 2.87 9.89 2.14
C VAL A 26 1.64 9.56 2.96
N ARG A 27 0.63 10.39 2.81
CA ARG A 27 -0.69 10.17 3.38
C ARG A 27 -1.69 10.49 2.29
N VAL A 28 -2.49 9.50 1.92
CA VAL A 28 -3.49 9.64 0.86
C VAL A 28 -4.85 9.29 1.44
N GLU A 29 -5.82 10.13 1.14
CA GLU A 29 -7.19 9.96 1.58
C GLU A 29 -8.09 9.72 0.37
N ASN A 30 -9.02 8.78 0.50
CA ASN A 30 -10.07 8.61 -0.50
C ASN A 30 -11.19 9.60 -0.16
N PRO A 31 -11.42 10.63 -0.99
CA PRO A 31 -12.40 11.66 -0.67
C PRO A 31 -13.85 11.15 -0.63
N ALA A 32 -14.13 10.03 -1.29
CA ALA A 32 -15.49 9.50 -1.34
C ALA A 32 -15.89 8.78 -0.05
N CYS A 33 -14.96 8.09 0.61
CA CYS A 33 -15.26 7.31 1.81
C CYS A 33 -14.48 7.73 3.04
N GLY A 34 -13.50 8.61 2.89
CA GLY A 34 -12.68 9.09 4.01
C GLY A 34 -11.62 8.11 4.50
N ASP A 35 -11.42 7.00 3.80
CA ASP A 35 -10.35 6.06 4.13
C ASP A 35 -9.00 6.74 3.92
N ILE A 36 -8.05 6.47 4.83
CA ILE A 36 -6.72 7.08 4.78
C ILE A 36 -5.68 5.97 4.78
N LEU A 37 -4.68 6.09 3.91
CA LEU A 37 -3.54 5.20 3.88
C LEU A 37 -2.26 6.02 3.95
N GLU A 38 -1.42 5.68 4.93
CA GLU A 38 -0.09 6.25 5.08
C GLU A 38 0.93 5.19 4.72
N LEU A 39 1.94 5.57 3.92
CA LEU A 39 3.07 4.71 3.61
C LEU A 39 4.36 5.44 3.97
N SER A 40 5.32 4.70 4.53
CA SER A 40 6.67 5.18 4.78
C SER A 40 7.66 4.17 4.25
N ALA A 41 8.76 4.63 3.68
CA ALA A 41 9.74 3.76 3.04
C ALA A 41 11.16 4.26 3.20
N ARG A 42 12.10 3.30 3.22
CA ARG A 42 13.53 3.54 3.04
C ARG A 42 13.90 3.00 1.66
N VAL A 43 14.60 3.82 0.89
CA VAL A 43 15.00 3.49 -0.46
C VAL A 43 16.50 3.74 -0.60
N GLU A 44 17.21 2.78 -1.16
CA GLU A 44 18.65 2.88 -1.38
C GLU A 44 19.00 2.24 -2.71
N GLY A 45 19.74 2.96 -3.55
CA GLY A 45 20.16 2.45 -4.85
C GLY A 45 18.99 2.07 -5.76
N GLY A 46 17.87 2.79 -5.64
CA GLY A 46 16.68 2.51 -6.45
C GLY A 46 15.87 1.31 -5.98
N ARG A 47 16.20 0.76 -4.80
CA ARG A 47 15.50 -0.41 -4.24
C ARG A 47 14.82 -0.04 -2.94
N ILE A 48 13.58 -0.50 -2.78
CA ILE A 48 12.77 -0.29 -1.57
C ILE A 48 13.23 -1.31 -0.53
N LEU A 49 13.98 -0.86 0.47
CA LEU A 49 14.53 -1.74 1.51
C LEU A 49 13.49 -2.07 2.57
N GLU A 50 12.75 -1.06 3.00
CA GLU A 50 11.70 -1.19 4.02
C GLU A 50 10.52 -0.33 3.62
N VAL A 51 9.33 -0.80 3.97
CA VAL A 51 8.10 -0.06 3.77
C VAL A 51 7.14 -0.43 4.88
N ARG A 52 6.43 0.56 5.42
CA ARG A 52 5.40 0.34 6.43
C ARG A 52 4.14 1.11 6.09
N PHE A 53 3.04 0.66 6.67
CA PHE A 53 1.76 1.32 6.43
C PHE A 53 1.00 1.54 7.72
N ARG A 54 0.15 2.57 7.71
CA ARG A 54 -0.94 2.73 8.67
C ARG A 54 -2.17 3.10 7.88
N ALA A 55 -3.31 2.56 8.28
CA ALA A 55 -4.57 2.82 7.58
C ALA A 55 -5.66 3.12 8.59
N ILE A 56 -6.56 4.03 8.20
CA ILE A 56 -7.77 4.35 8.95
C ILE A 56 -8.92 4.17 7.96
N GLY A 57 -9.84 3.26 8.27
CA GLY A 57 -10.97 3.05 7.37
C GLY A 57 -11.48 1.62 7.41
N CYS A 58 -11.99 1.16 6.29
CA CYS A 58 -12.64 -0.13 6.18
C CYS A 58 -11.65 -1.30 6.15
N VAL A 59 -12.18 -2.51 6.37
CA VAL A 59 -11.37 -3.74 6.34
C VAL A 59 -10.60 -3.91 5.03
N PRO A 60 -11.22 -3.73 3.84
CA PRO A 60 -10.46 -3.82 2.59
C PRO A 60 -9.32 -2.80 2.47
N ALA A 61 -9.51 -1.57 2.96
CA ALA A 61 -8.45 -0.56 2.90
C ALA A 61 -7.24 -0.99 3.74
N MET A 62 -7.48 -1.52 4.94
CA MET A 62 -6.42 -2.02 5.81
C MET A 62 -5.73 -3.23 5.18
N ALA A 63 -6.50 -4.14 4.60
CA ALA A 63 -5.95 -5.33 3.96
C ALA A 63 -5.10 -4.98 2.74
N CYS A 64 -5.56 -4.05 1.89
CA CYS A 64 -4.81 -3.62 0.71
C CYS A 64 -3.53 -2.86 1.10
N GLY A 65 -3.58 -2.07 2.19
CA GLY A 65 -2.39 -1.40 2.73
C GLY A 65 -1.34 -2.41 3.16
N SER A 66 -1.74 -3.44 3.90
CA SER A 66 -0.85 -4.52 4.30
C SER A 66 -0.26 -5.23 3.08
N LEU A 67 -1.11 -5.59 2.13
CA LEU A 67 -0.68 -6.31 0.92
C LEU A 67 0.33 -5.49 0.10
N ILE A 68 0.07 -4.20 -0.11
CA ILE A 68 0.95 -3.38 -0.95
C ILE A 68 2.37 -3.30 -0.35
N THR A 69 2.51 -3.26 0.97
CA THR A 69 3.83 -3.27 1.59
C THR A 69 4.55 -4.58 1.32
N GLU A 70 3.83 -5.69 1.36
CA GLU A 70 4.40 -7.01 1.08
C GLU A 70 4.81 -7.14 -0.38
N MET A 71 4.04 -6.56 -1.29
CA MET A 71 4.32 -6.62 -2.73
C MET A 71 5.55 -5.81 -3.13
N VAL A 72 5.83 -4.71 -2.44
CA VAL A 72 6.88 -3.78 -2.88
C VAL A 72 8.17 -3.87 -2.06
N LYS A 73 8.13 -4.44 -0.87
CA LYS A 73 9.33 -4.59 -0.05
C LYS A 73 10.37 -5.43 -0.78
N GLY A 74 11.59 -4.91 -0.90
CA GLY A 74 12.67 -5.59 -1.60
C GLY A 74 12.64 -5.42 -3.12
N LYS A 75 11.64 -4.74 -3.67
CA LYS A 75 11.54 -4.48 -5.11
C LYS A 75 12.28 -3.20 -5.48
N THR A 76 12.64 -3.09 -6.75
CA THR A 76 13.14 -1.81 -7.26
C THR A 76 11.98 -0.84 -7.41
N VAL A 77 12.31 0.45 -7.42
CA VAL A 77 11.31 1.50 -7.69
C VAL A 77 10.63 1.27 -9.03
N ALA A 78 11.39 0.83 -10.06
CA ALA A 78 10.82 0.53 -11.38
C ALA A 78 9.81 -0.61 -11.32
N GLU A 79 10.13 -1.70 -10.59
CA GLU A 79 9.22 -2.83 -10.42
C GLU A 79 7.96 -2.42 -9.66
N ALA A 80 8.12 -1.62 -8.61
CA ALA A 80 6.98 -1.13 -7.83
C ALA A 80 6.07 -0.23 -8.68
N ARG A 81 6.65 0.59 -9.54
CA ARG A 81 5.89 1.49 -10.42
C ARG A 81 5.01 0.73 -11.41
N ALA A 82 5.38 -0.51 -11.74
CA ALA A 82 4.62 -1.35 -12.66
C ALA A 82 3.38 -2.00 -12.02
N ILE A 83 3.24 -1.93 -10.70
CA ILE A 83 2.10 -2.53 -10.01
C ILE A 83 0.82 -1.77 -10.32
N ARG A 84 -0.21 -2.51 -10.71
CA ARG A 84 -1.50 -1.97 -11.11
C ARG A 84 -2.58 -2.45 -10.17
N LYS A 85 -3.71 -1.75 -10.19
CA LYS A 85 -4.88 -2.07 -9.37
C LYS A 85 -5.30 -3.54 -9.52
N ASP A 86 -5.32 -4.06 -10.74
CA ASP A 86 -5.74 -5.44 -11.02
C ASP A 86 -4.88 -6.45 -10.27
N ALA A 87 -3.58 -6.22 -10.19
CA ALA A 87 -2.68 -7.11 -9.48
C ALA A 87 -2.99 -7.16 -7.99
N ILE A 88 -3.36 -6.01 -7.41
CA ILE A 88 -3.75 -5.94 -6.00
C ILE A 88 -5.05 -6.72 -5.79
N VAL A 89 -6.05 -6.47 -6.63
CA VAL A 89 -7.35 -7.15 -6.53
C VAL A 89 -7.17 -8.66 -6.65
N GLN A 90 -6.35 -9.11 -7.59
CA GLN A 90 -6.09 -10.53 -7.80
C GLN A 90 -5.39 -11.16 -6.61
N LYS A 91 -4.34 -10.53 -6.10
CA LYS A 91 -3.55 -11.07 -4.98
C LYS A 91 -4.32 -11.09 -3.69
N ILE A 92 -5.25 -10.15 -3.48
CA ILE A 92 -6.07 -10.13 -2.27
C ILE A 92 -7.25 -11.12 -2.37
N GLY A 93 -7.35 -11.85 -3.48
CA GLY A 93 -8.40 -12.85 -3.68
C GLY A 93 -9.73 -12.28 -4.14
N GLY A 94 -9.71 -11.08 -4.71
CA GLY A 94 -10.91 -10.37 -5.14
C GLY A 94 -11.47 -9.48 -4.05
N LEU A 95 -12.21 -8.46 -4.47
CA LEU A 95 -12.88 -7.52 -3.57
C LEU A 95 -14.35 -7.41 -3.97
N PRO A 96 -15.26 -7.23 -2.99
CA PRO A 96 -16.62 -6.86 -3.33
C PRO A 96 -16.62 -5.59 -4.19
N GLN A 97 -17.58 -5.49 -5.09
CA GLN A 97 -17.65 -4.35 -6.01
C GLN A 97 -17.63 -3.00 -5.27
N ALA A 98 -18.32 -2.92 -4.14
CA ALA A 98 -18.36 -1.71 -3.32
C ALA A 98 -17.01 -1.37 -2.67
N SER A 99 -16.04 -2.29 -2.67
CA SER A 99 -14.74 -2.13 -2.02
C SER A 99 -13.58 -1.90 -3.01
N GLY A 100 -13.88 -1.75 -4.29
CA GLY A 100 -12.84 -1.55 -5.32
C GLY A 100 -11.98 -0.31 -5.09
N HIS A 101 -12.49 0.69 -4.39
CA HIS A 101 -11.75 1.90 -4.03
C HIS A 101 -10.55 1.61 -3.10
N ALA A 102 -10.59 0.50 -2.36
CA ALA A 102 -9.49 0.13 -1.46
C ALA A 102 -8.22 -0.21 -2.24
N ALA A 103 -8.33 -0.95 -3.32
CA ALA A 103 -7.19 -1.25 -4.19
C ALA A 103 -6.68 0.01 -4.89
N GLN A 104 -7.59 0.89 -5.31
CA GLN A 104 -7.21 2.16 -5.92
C GLN A 104 -6.44 3.05 -4.94
N LEU A 105 -6.90 3.11 -3.69
CA LEU A 105 -6.21 3.87 -2.64
C LEU A 105 -4.78 3.37 -2.44
N ALA A 106 -4.58 2.05 -2.44
CA ALA A 106 -3.26 1.46 -2.29
C ALA A 106 -2.34 1.84 -3.46
N VAL A 107 -2.84 1.80 -4.69
CA VAL A 107 -2.07 2.22 -5.88
C VAL A 107 -1.74 3.70 -5.82
N ASP A 108 -2.71 4.53 -5.44
CA ASP A 108 -2.51 5.98 -5.36
C ASP A 108 -1.45 6.33 -4.31
N ALA A 109 -1.50 5.68 -3.16
CA ALA A 109 -0.51 5.88 -2.10
C ALA A 109 0.88 5.42 -2.55
N LEU A 110 0.96 4.27 -3.22
CA LEU A 110 2.22 3.77 -3.75
C LEU A 110 2.83 4.75 -4.75
N ARG A 111 2.04 5.24 -5.69
CA ARG A 111 2.53 6.20 -6.70
C ARG A 111 3.01 7.48 -6.06
N ALA A 112 2.27 8.01 -5.10
CA ALA A 112 2.68 9.21 -4.36
C ALA A 112 4.01 8.98 -3.63
N LEU A 113 4.20 7.80 -3.03
CA LEU A 113 5.43 7.44 -2.35
C LEU A 113 6.60 7.39 -3.34
N LEU A 114 6.41 6.76 -4.50
CA LEU A 114 7.46 6.63 -5.50
C LEU A 114 7.86 7.98 -6.10
N GLU A 115 6.91 8.90 -6.25
CA GLU A 115 7.21 10.27 -6.69
C GLU A 115 8.11 10.98 -5.71
N LYS A 116 7.88 10.82 -4.41
CA LYS A 116 8.72 11.40 -3.37
C LYS A 116 10.12 10.80 -3.37
N THR A 117 10.27 9.52 -3.61
CA THR A 117 11.58 8.89 -3.68
C THR A 117 12.38 9.39 -4.88
N ALA A 118 11.72 9.66 -5.99
CA ALA A 118 12.37 10.22 -7.19
C ALA A 118 12.91 11.63 -6.92
N LEU A 119 12.23 12.42 -6.10
CA LEU A 119 12.67 13.77 -5.76
C LEU A 119 13.87 13.79 -4.82
N ASN A 120 14.13 12.70 -4.11
CA ASN A 120 15.20 12.59 -3.13
C ASN A 120 16.47 11.93 -3.68
N VAL A 121 16.51 11.65 -4.95
CA VAL A 121 17.67 11.03 -5.61
C VAL A 121 18.66 12.07 -6.10
#